data_a5a64d9d9ed1f13ba7fb45b280328162
#
_entry.id   a5a64d9d9ed1f13ba7fb45b280328162
#
_cell.length_a   1.000
_cell.length_b   1.000
_cell.length_c   1.000
_cell.angle_alpha   90.00
_cell.angle_beta   90.00
_cell.angle_gamma   90.00
#
_symmetry.space_group_name_H-M   'P 1'
#
loop_
_entity.id
_entity.type
_entity.pdbx_description
1 polymer ?
#
loop_
_entity_poly.entity_id
_entity_poly.type
_entity_poly.pdbx_seq_one_letter_code
_entity_poly.pdbx_strand_id
1 'polypeptide(L)'
;MPDREISRAGLDVRLADGRTDLLDSIDQPPLARIRDRAAARRRRRRAAGSGGAALLCVAVAATLLLQPWTADGTAPSPPPVADAPPGGPVYTAAGITINGLTGSAVTGIPGTISDVEFVDPDHGYLLAGCPAGAPCPVSLARTGDGGLTWQYSELPWAAVGAELTGFPDGNLMITSGADTYVSLDQGRNWQPVGAGSGAGRVPATAGDLLRAGPGGRCGLAVEVWRPALPRAGAAATDPDLDVCWVAPAATADGAWWVGGTRDGNAAVAVTRDRGTHWRTVELPGTGVPAGPVEVTSLGSQAYATVLDADRRVLALFHSGDGGQSFSRTRSGGPAAPQGLSGEPVPLLDGRLLVAGTDRYFYVSADRGATFSRAEGSLPVVGRLTRTGAGYVAYDLFGSGWAAYSADGATWRKLQIN
;
A
#
# COMPACT_ATOMS: atom_id res chain seq x y z
N MET A 1 25.40 -49.01 -8.95
CA MET A 1 25.90 -47.66 -9.32
C MET A 1 25.98 -46.85 -8.03
N PRO A 2 27.15 -46.38 -7.60
CA PRO A 2 27.27 -45.64 -6.36
C PRO A 2 26.89 -44.18 -6.62
N ASP A 3 25.96 -43.69 -5.82
CA ASP A 3 25.55 -42.29 -5.74
C ASP A 3 26.74 -41.43 -5.30
N ARG A 4 27.11 -40.46 -6.12
CA ARG A 4 28.08 -39.44 -5.77
C ARG A 4 27.41 -38.43 -4.86
N GLU A 5 27.57 -38.59 -3.55
CA GLU A 5 27.31 -37.48 -2.58
C GLU A 5 28.25 -36.32 -2.92
N ILE A 6 27.67 -35.25 -3.44
CA ILE A 6 28.39 -33.99 -3.61
C ILE A 6 28.46 -33.36 -2.21
N SER A 7 29.66 -33.36 -1.63
CA SER A 7 29.93 -32.72 -0.35
C SER A 7 29.53 -31.23 -0.42
N ARG A 8 28.81 -30.70 0.62
CA ARG A 8 28.47 -29.29 0.75
C ARG A 8 29.68 -28.38 0.52
N ALA A 9 30.85 -28.74 1.05
CA ALA A 9 32.08 -27.97 0.87
C ALA A 9 32.49 -27.84 -0.62
N GLY A 10 32.24 -28.86 -1.46
CA GLY A 10 32.52 -28.80 -2.90
C GLY A 10 31.55 -27.91 -3.67
N LEU A 11 30.31 -27.73 -3.16
CA LEU A 11 29.33 -26.85 -3.75
C LEU A 11 29.67 -25.38 -3.46
N ASP A 12 30.06 -25.07 -2.20
CA ASP A 12 30.40 -23.71 -1.78
C ASP A 12 31.65 -23.19 -2.52
N VAL A 13 32.63 -24.03 -2.77
CA VAL A 13 33.82 -23.66 -3.56
C VAL A 13 33.45 -23.35 -5.01
N ARG A 14 32.60 -24.16 -5.64
CA ARG A 14 32.17 -23.92 -7.03
C ARG A 14 31.30 -22.68 -7.18
N LEU A 15 30.47 -22.35 -6.16
CA LEU A 15 29.68 -21.12 -6.13
C LEU A 15 30.56 -19.88 -5.93
N ALA A 16 31.61 -19.98 -5.11
CA ALA A 16 32.56 -18.91 -4.93
C ALA A 16 33.37 -18.62 -6.19
N ASP A 17 33.84 -19.66 -6.88
CA ASP A 17 34.58 -19.55 -8.15
C ASP A 17 33.67 -18.96 -9.24
N GLY A 18 32.44 -19.47 -9.39
CA GLY A 18 31.49 -18.96 -10.38
C GLY A 18 31.08 -17.49 -10.13
N ARG A 19 31.07 -17.05 -8.86
CA ARG A 19 30.82 -15.65 -8.50
C ARG A 19 32.00 -14.75 -8.91
N THR A 20 33.24 -15.24 -8.72
CA THR A 20 34.44 -14.50 -9.09
C THR A 20 34.52 -14.34 -10.59
N ASP A 21 34.29 -15.41 -11.37
CA ASP A 21 34.28 -15.38 -12.84
C ASP A 21 33.19 -14.44 -13.39
N LEU A 22 32.02 -14.39 -12.75
CA LEU A 22 30.95 -13.46 -13.12
C LEU A 22 31.32 -12.00 -12.84
N LEU A 23 31.95 -11.70 -11.71
CA LEU A 23 32.40 -10.35 -11.37
C LEU A 23 33.53 -9.88 -12.30
N ASP A 24 34.41 -10.76 -12.69
CA ASP A 24 35.51 -10.46 -13.64
C ASP A 24 35.02 -10.29 -15.09
N SER A 25 33.88 -10.89 -15.44
CA SER A 25 33.27 -10.76 -16.77
C SER A 25 32.47 -9.46 -16.95
N ILE A 26 32.16 -8.72 -15.86
CA ILE A 26 31.45 -7.44 -15.92
C ILE A 26 32.46 -6.31 -16.18
N ASP A 27 32.51 -5.82 -17.41
CA ASP A 27 33.31 -4.67 -17.80
C ASP A 27 32.75 -3.38 -17.15
N GLN A 28 33.23 -3.07 -15.95
CA GLN A 28 32.78 -1.89 -15.19
C GLN A 28 33.39 -0.64 -15.81
N PRO A 29 32.56 0.35 -16.24
CA PRO A 29 33.10 1.60 -16.74
C PRO A 29 33.91 2.31 -15.63
N PRO A 30 35.11 2.83 -15.94
CA PRO A 30 35.99 3.45 -14.94
C PRO A 30 35.25 4.55 -14.19
N LEU A 31 35.34 4.55 -12.86
CA LEU A 31 34.68 5.51 -11.94
C LEU A 31 34.88 6.98 -12.35
N ALA A 32 35.98 7.29 -13.02
CA ALA A 32 36.24 8.60 -13.59
C ALA A 32 35.15 9.02 -14.61
N ARG A 33 34.72 8.14 -15.51
CA ARG A 33 33.66 8.43 -16.49
C ARG A 33 32.32 8.67 -15.85
N ILE A 34 32.01 8.00 -14.74
CA ILE A 34 30.75 8.21 -13.98
C ILE A 34 30.81 9.58 -13.31
N ARG A 35 31.93 9.95 -12.69
CA ARG A 35 32.13 11.26 -12.06
C ARG A 35 32.07 12.40 -13.08
N ASP A 36 32.65 12.26 -14.25
CA ASP A 36 32.62 13.25 -15.30
C ASP A 36 31.20 13.49 -15.86
N ARG A 37 30.43 12.43 -16.03
CA ARG A 37 29.02 12.53 -16.44
C ARG A 37 28.17 13.22 -15.36
N ALA A 38 28.39 12.94 -14.09
CA ALA A 38 27.72 13.61 -12.99
C ALA A 38 28.08 15.10 -12.88
N ALA A 39 29.36 15.45 -13.11
CA ALA A 39 29.82 16.83 -13.12
C ALA A 39 29.25 17.64 -14.31
N ALA A 40 29.19 17.02 -15.49
CA ALA A 40 28.57 17.63 -16.67
C ALA A 40 27.08 17.90 -16.50
N ARG A 41 26.34 16.96 -15.85
CA ARG A 41 24.92 17.17 -15.50
C ARG A 41 24.73 18.33 -14.51
N ARG A 42 25.59 18.44 -13.48
CA ARG A 42 25.52 19.55 -12.51
C ARG A 42 25.81 20.91 -13.17
N ARG A 43 26.74 20.98 -14.11
CA ARG A 43 27.04 22.23 -14.86
C ARG A 43 25.87 22.65 -15.76
N ARG A 44 25.21 21.72 -16.46
CA ARG A 44 24.01 22.03 -17.28
C ARG A 44 22.83 22.50 -16.42
N ARG A 45 22.62 21.94 -15.23
CA ARG A 45 21.56 22.40 -14.31
C ARG A 45 21.80 23.78 -13.73
N ARG A 46 23.05 24.16 -13.47
CA ARG A 46 23.41 25.53 -13.02
C ARG A 46 23.26 26.57 -14.12
N ALA A 47 23.48 26.22 -15.37
CA ALA A 47 23.30 27.12 -16.50
C ALA A 47 21.81 27.34 -16.87
N ALA A 48 20.92 26.44 -16.54
CA ALA A 48 19.47 26.56 -16.79
C ALA A 48 18.72 27.35 -15.70
N GLY A 49 19.33 27.56 -14.52
CA GLY A 49 18.67 28.19 -13.37
C GLY A 49 18.87 29.70 -13.21
N SER A 50 19.60 30.39 -14.11
CA SER A 50 19.94 31.79 -13.91
C SER A 50 19.23 32.80 -14.82
N GLY A 51 18.13 32.45 -15.44
CA GLY A 51 17.37 33.36 -16.30
C GLY A 51 15.88 33.17 -16.20
N GLY A 52 15.19 33.87 -15.27
CA GLY A 52 13.72 33.94 -15.38
C GLY A 52 12.86 34.04 -14.12
N ALA A 53 13.37 34.48 -13.00
CA ALA A 53 12.52 34.53 -11.77
C ALA A 53 12.47 35.90 -11.09
N ALA A 54 12.45 37.02 -11.85
CA ALA A 54 12.45 38.33 -11.22
C ALA A 54 11.31 39.30 -11.61
N LEU A 55 10.26 38.88 -12.32
CA LEU A 55 9.23 39.83 -12.80
C LEU A 55 7.75 39.45 -12.56
N LEU A 56 7.44 38.48 -11.76
CA LEU A 56 6.01 38.06 -11.53
C LEU A 56 5.49 38.22 -10.09
N CYS A 57 6.30 38.67 -9.14
CA CYS A 57 5.85 38.77 -7.72
C CYS A 57 5.20 40.10 -7.31
N VAL A 58 5.07 41.10 -8.19
CA VAL A 58 4.53 42.43 -7.81
C VAL A 58 3.07 42.62 -8.22
N ALA A 59 2.48 41.79 -9.07
CA ALA A 59 1.11 42.02 -9.57
C ALA A 59 -0.02 41.36 -8.75
N VAL A 60 0.26 40.48 -7.81
CA VAL A 60 -0.80 39.72 -7.04
C VAL A 60 -1.13 40.38 -5.71
N ALA A 61 -0.31 41.26 -5.16
CA ALA A 61 -0.54 41.91 -3.86
C ALA A 61 -1.50 43.11 -3.90
N ALA A 62 -1.86 43.62 -5.06
CA ALA A 62 -2.63 44.87 -5.17
C ALA A 62 -4.15 44.68 -5.40
N THR A 63 -4.62 43.45 -5.64
CA THR A 63 -6.06 43.18 -5.93
C THR A 63 -6.87 42.64 -4.76
N LEU A 64 -6.26 42.41 -3.59
CA LEU A 64 -6.96 41.84 -2.41
C LEU A 64 -7.50 42.87 -1.41
N LEU A 65 -7.34 44.17 -1.66
CA LEU A 65 -7.73 45.23 -0.70
C LEU A 65 -8.98 46.07 -1.07
N LEU A 66 -9.70 45.73 -2.14
CA LEU A 66 -10.84 46.54 -2.60
C LEU A 66 -12.09 45.70 -2.96
N GLN A 67 -12.46 44.68 -2.21
CA GLN A 67 -13.78 44.05 -2.39
C GLN A 67 -14.69 44.39 -1.19
N PRO A 68 -15.85 45.05 -1.40
CA PRO A 68 -16.82 45.22 -0.36
C PRO A 68 -17.51 43.88 -0.04
N TRP A 69 -17.65 43.59 1.22
CA TRP A 69 -18.40 42.44 1.73
C TRP A 69 -19.89 42.61 1.41
N THR A 70 -20.40 41.86 0.46
CA THR A 70 -21.85 41.63 0.32
C THR A 70 -22.14 40.22 0.87
N ALA A 71 -22.94 40.21 1.93
CA ALA A 71 -23.42 38.98 2.54
C ALA A 71 -24.57 38.42 1.71
N ASP A 72 -24.29 37.57 0.72
CA ASP A 72 -25.29 36.69 0.13
C ASP A 72 -24.76 35.23 0.26
N GLY A 73 -25.58 34.46 1.02
CA GLY A 73 -25.26 33.13 1.50
C GLY A 73 -25.35 32.04 0.42
N THR A 74 -24.44 32.05 -0.56
CA THR A 74 -24.18 30.90 -1.41
C THR A 74 -22.83 30.32 -0.97
N ALA A 75 -22.84 29.08 -0.52
CA ALA A 75 -21.61 28.38 -0.18
C ALA A 75 -20.62 28.46 -1.35
N PRO A 76 -19.34 28.81 -1.11
CA PRO A 76 -18.36 28.86 -2.18
C PRO A 76 -18.24 27.46 -2.79
N SER A 77 -18.40 27.36 -4.10
CA SER A 77 -18.03 26.16 -4.85
C SER A 77 -16.59 25.84 -4.52
N PRO A 78 -16.23 24.56 -4.29
CA PRO A 78 -14.86 24.17 -4.08
C PRO A 78 -14.02 24.73 -5.24
N PRO A 79 -12.81 25.25 -4.98
CA PRO A 79 -11.94 25.72 -6.04
C PRO A 79 -11.77 24.59 -7.06
N PRO A 80 -11.77 24.88 -8.36
CA PRO A 80 -11.48 23.88 -9.37
C PRO A 80 -10.15 23.22 -9.00
N VAL A 81 -10.15 21.90 -8.91
CA VAL A 81 -8.93 21.11 -8.74
C VAL A 81 -7.99 21.61 -9.84
N ALA A 82 -6.86 22.19 -9.44
CA ALA A 82 -5.87 22.67 -10.40
C ALA A 82 -5.54 21.48 -11.32
N ASP A 83 -5.83 21.62 -12.60
CA ASP A 83 -5.51 20.61 -13.59
C ASP A 83 -4.03 20.28 -13.42
N ALA A 84 -3.74 18.99 -13.21
CA ALA A 84 -2.36 18.52 -13.11
C ALA A 84 -1.59 19.04 -14.33
N PRO A 85 -0.37 19.57 -14.16
CA PRO A 85 0.37 20.17 -15.27
C PRO A 85 0.46 19.15 -16.42
N PRO A 86 0.08 19.53 -17.64
CA PRO A 86 0.06 18.61 -18.76
C PRO A 86 1.48 18.17 -19.10
N GLY A 87 1.72 16.88 -19.22
CA GLY A 87 2.82 16.42 -20.01
C GLY A 87 3.74 15.32 -19.51
N GLY A 88 3.38 14.52 -18.51
CA GLY A 88 4.09 13.27 -18.21
C GLY A 88 3.63 12.13 -19.11
N PRO A 89 4.45 11.07 -19.29
CA PRO A 89 4.01 9.90 -20.03
C PRO A 89 2.79 9.30 -19.34
N VAL A 90 1.73 9.09 -20.11
CA VAL A 90 0.52 8.39 -19.68
C VAL A 90 0.68 6.92 -20.08
N TYR A 91 0.57 6.05 -19.09
CA TYR A 91 0.60 4.60 -19.32
C TYR A 91 -0.83 4.07 -19.21
N THR A 92 -1.28 3.42 -20.26
CA THR A 92 -2.64 2.84 -20.29
C THR A 92 -2.58 1.39 -20.75
N ALA A 93 -3.20 0.50 -20.00
CA ALA A 93 -3.40 -0.89 -20.38
C ALA A 93 -4.65 -1.45 -19.70
N ALA A 94 -5.43 -2.24 -20.43
CA ALA A 94 -6.64 -2.91 -19.92
C ALA A 94 -7.62 -1.96 -19.19
N GLY A 95 -7.70 -0.68 -19.60
CA GLY A 95 -8.54 0.33 -18.95
C GLY A 95 -8.00 0.86 -17.61
N ILE A 96 -6.76 0.55 -17.26
CA ILE A 96 -6.03 1.18 -16.16
C ILE A 96 -5.17 2.29 -16.77
N THR A 97 -5.24 3.48 -16.18
CA THR A 97 -4.46 4.63 -16.63
C THR A 97 -3.56 5.12 -15.51
N ILE A 98 -2.27 5.19 -15.76
CA ILE A 98 -1.29 5.78 -14.85
C ILE A 98 -0.78 7.07 -15.47
N ASN A 99 -1.13 8.19 -14.87
CA ASN A 99 -0.68 9.50 -15.27
C ASN A 99 0.73 9.73 -14.71
N GLY A 100 1.71 9.85 -15.59
CA GLY A 100 3.05 10.27 -15.24
C GLY A 100 3.07 11.77 -14.98
N LEU A 101 3.79 12.19 -13.94
CA LEU A 101 4.00 13.60 -13.68
C LEU A 101 5.27 14.06 -14.41
N THR A 102 5.18 15.20 -15.11
CA THR A 102 6.34 15.93 -15.58
C THR A 102 6.77 16.91 -14.49
N GLY A 103 7.68 16.52 -13.70
CA GLY A 103 8.36 17.42 -12.75
C GLY A 103 9.76 16.88 -12.51
N SER A 104 10.70 17.76 -12.20
CA SER A 104 11.97 17.31 -11.64
C SER A 104 11.66 16.51 -10.39
N ALA A 105 12.14 15.30 -10.36
CA ALA A 105 12.12 14.50 -9.14
C ALA A 105 12.62 15.37 -7.98
N VAL A 106 11.76 15.58 -7.02
CA VAL A 106 12.12 16.30 -5.80
C VAL A 106 12.98 15.34 -5.00
N THR A 107 14.18 15.72 -4.70
CA THR A 107 15.09 15.15 -3.70
C THR A 107 14.77 13.72 -3.31
N GLY A 108 15.46 12.76 -3.91
CA GLY A 108 15.26 11.33 -3.66
C GLY A 108 15.17 11.04 -2.16
N ILE A 109 14.08 10.42 -1.77
CA ILE A 109 13.92 9.90 -0.41
C ILE A 109 14.94 8.78 -0.26
N PRO A 110 15.81 8.82 0.78
CA PRO A 110 16.81 7.77 0.96
C PRO A 110 16.17 6.42 1.25
N GLY A 111 16.64 5.37 0.58
CA GLY A 111 16.21 4.00 0.82
C GLY A 111 15.25 3.45 -0.24
N THR A 112 14.75 2.25 0.02
CA THR A 112 13.76 1.56 -0.79
C THR A 112 12.38 1.74 -0.17
N ILE A 113 11.36 1.97 -0.97
CA ILE A 113 9.98 2.09 -0.47
C ILE A 113 9.58 0.78 0.21
N SER A 114 9.18 0.85 1.45
CA SER A 114 8.67 -0.28 2.22
C SER A 114 7.17 -0.22 2.43
N ASP A 115 6.61 0.99 2.58
CA ASP A 115 5.18 1.18 2.76
C ASP A 115 4.73 2.55 2.26
N VAL A 116 3.45 2.65 1.85
CA VAL A 116 2.82 3.89 1.40
C VAL A 116 1.40 3.94 1.93
N GLU A 117 1.05 5.02 2.60
CA GLU A 117 -0.27 5.23 3.20
C GLU A 117 -0.83 6.59 2.83
N PHE A 118 -2.11 6.66 2.47
CA PHE A 118 -2.85 7.90 2.25
C PHE A 118 -4.04 7.94 3.20
N VAL A 119 -4.14 8.99 4.01
CA VAL A 119 -5.26 9.22 4.94
C VAL A 119 -6.39 9.99 4.27
N ASP A 120 -6.07 10.79 3.27
CA ASP A 120 -6.98 11.43 2.32
C ASP A 120 -6.27 11.63 0.96
N PRO A 121 -6.94 12.11 -0.10
CA PRO A 121 -6.32 12.24 -1.42
C PRO A 121 -5.10 13.17 -1.50
N ASP A 122 -4.96 14.10 -0.57
CA ASP A 122 -3.87 15.08 -0.56
C ASP A 122 -2.78 14.72 0.44
N HIS A 123 -3.15 14.10 1.58
CA HIS A 123 -2.20 13.78 2.64
C HIS A 123 -1.79 12.31 2.62
N GLY A 124 -0.53 12.09 2.31
CA GLY A 124 0.08 10.76 2.23
C GLY A 124 1.41 10.70 2.95
N TYR A 125 1.79 9.46 3.27
CA TYR A 125 3.01 9.12 3.98
C TYR A 125 3.69 7.94 3.29
N LEU A 126 5.01 7.90 3.37
CA LEU A 126 5.82 6.86 2.76
C LEU A 126 6.96 6.50 3.70
N LEU A 127 7.14 5.22 3.96
CA LEU A 127 8.32 4.69 4.60
C LEU A 127 9.33 4.24 3.54
N ALA A 128 10.58 4.63 3.73
CA ALA A 128 11.69 4.14 2.94
C ALA A 128 12.84 3.72 3.85
N GLY A 129 13.43 2.57 3.57
CA GLY A 129 14.50 1.99 4.38
C GLY A 129 15.38 1.06 3.57
N CYS A 130 16.14 0.23 4.24
CA CYS A 130 16.96 -0.79 3.59
C CYS A 130 16.14 -1.99 3.15
N PRO A 131 16.57 -2.69 2.10
CA PRO A 131 16.03 -4.00 1.78
C PRO A 131 16.14 -4.94 2.99
N ALA A 132 15.21 -5.88 3.09
CA ALA A 132 15.10 -6.81 4.21
C ALA A 132 16.44 -7.46 4.59
N GLY A 133 16.76 -7.44 5.89
CA GLY A 133 17.86 -8.24 6.44
C GLY A 133 18.83 -7.52 7.38
N ALA A 134 18.94 -6.21 7.35
CA ALA A 134 19.77 -5.47 8.29
C ALA A 134 19.02 -4.24 8.83
N PRO A 135 19.12 -3.94 10.12
CA PRO A 135 18.59 -2.70 10.67
C PRO A 135 19.31 -1.51 10.02
N CYS A 136 18.55 -0.55 9.53
CA CYS A 136 19.09 0.67 8.97
C CYS A 136 18.18 1.86 9.30
N PRO A 137 18.66 3.08 9.12
CA PRO A 137 17.83 4.27 9.20
C PRO A 137 16.63 4.15 8.28
N VAL A 138 15.45 4.44 8.80
CA VAL A 138 14.20 4.49 8.05
C VAL A 138 13.79 5.95 7.91
N SER A 139 13.44 6.34 6.70
CA SER A 139 12.93 7.68 6.41
C SER A 139 11.41 7.65 6.31
N LEU A 140 10.76 8.57 7.00
CA LEU A 140 9.35 8.88 6.78
C LEU A 140 9.26 10.11 5.89
N ALA A 141 8.64 9.97 4.74
CA ALA A 141 8.27 11.09 3.88
C ALA A 141 6.78 11.38 4.00
N ARG A 142 6.41 12.65 3.90
CA ARG A 142 5.03 13.13 3.95
C ARG A 142 4.75 14.08 2.79
N THR A 143 3.54 14.01 2.27
CA THR A 143 3.01 14.91 1.25
C THR A 143 1.73 15.57 1.75
N GLY A 144 1.48 16.80 1.34
CA GLY A 144 0.23 17.52 1.56
C GLY A 144 -0.41 17.99 0.26
N ASP A 145 0.09 17.51 -0.89
CA ASP A 145 -0.36 17.85 -2.23
C ASP A 145 -0.57 16.60 -3.10
N GLY A 146 -0.90 15.49 -2.46
CA GLY A 146 -1.21 14.22 -3.11
C GLY A 146 -0.01 13.57 -3.76
N GLY A 147 1.19 13.77 -3.26
CA GLY A 147 2.41 13.13 -3.74
C GLY A 147 3.14 13.88 -4.85
N LEU A 148 2.81 15.16 -5.09
CA LEU A 148 3.54 16.03 -6.00
C LEU A 148 4.87 16.46 -5.39
N THR A 149 4.84 16.79 -4.09
CA THR A 149 6.05 17.11 -3.31
C THR A 149 6.10 16.31 -2.02
N TRP A 150 7.32 16.01 -1.57
CA TRP A 150 7.55 15.24 -0.37
C TRP A 150 8.57 15.94 0.53
N GLN A 151 8.31 15.89 1.83
CA GLN A 151 9.25 16.27 2.87
C GLN A 151 9.58 15.03 3.68
N TYR A 152 10.84 14.68 3.81
CA TYR A 152 11.24 13.51 4.58
C TYR A 152 12.07 13.87 5.81
N SER A 153 12.00 13.00 6.80
CA SER A 153 12.84 13.01 8.00
C SER A 153 13.24 11.58 8.34
N GLU A 154 14.44 11.39 8.88
CA GLU A 154 14.83 10.09 9.42
C GLU A 154 14.09 9.82 10.73
N LEU A 155 13.66 8.57 10.92
CA LEU A 155 13.12 8.12 12.19
C LEU A 155 14.24 7.98 13.21
N PRO A 156 13.99 8.28 14.50
CA PRO A 156 15.04 8.24 15.53
C PRO A 156 15.45 6.82 15.94
N TRP A 157 14.99 5.80 15.26
CA TRP A 157 15.36 4.39 15.46
C TRP A 157 15.55 3.67 14.13
N ALA A 158 16.38 2.61 14.15
CA ALA A 158 16.47 1.69 13.04
C ALA A 158 15.35 0.66 13.12
N ALA A 159 14.77 0.30 11.98
CA ALA A 159 13.67 -0.64 11.90
C ALA A 159 13.91 -1.70 10.82
N VAL A 160 13.35 -2.89 11.05
CA VAL A 160 13.29 -3.97 10.06
C VAL A 160 11.84 -4.34 9.86
N GLY A 161 11.38 -4.36 8.61
CA GLY A 161 10.00 -4.71 8.29
C GLY A 161 8.99 -3.78 8.94
N ALA A 162 9.28 -2.47 8.98
CA ALA A 162 8.37 -1.48 9.53
C ALA A 162 7.12 -1.35 8.67
N GLU A 163 5.95 -1.35 9.32
CA GLU A 163 4.65 -1.12 8.70
C GLU A 163 4.07 0.20 9.21
N LEU A 164 3.56 0.98 8.28
CA LEU A 164 2.92 2.26 8.54
C LEU A 164 1.40 2.10 8.61
N THR A 165 0.79 2.76 9.57
CA THR A 165 -0.66 2.86 9.67
C THR A 165 -1.04 4.32 9.85
N GLY A 166 -1.87 4.82 8.94
CA GLY A 166 -2.48 6.15 9.03
C GLY A 166 -3.85 6.07 9.69
N PHE A 167 -4.13 7.01 10.58
CA PHE A 167 -5.46 7.20 11.14
C PHE A 167 -6.19 8.33 10.40
N PRO A 168 -7.54 8.32 10.36
CA PRO A 168 -8.31 9.33 9.64
C PRO A 168 -8.10 10.78 10.10
N ASP A 169 -7.57 10.98 11.31
CA ASP A 169 -7.22 12.30 11.85
C ASP A 169 -5.79 12.75 11.49
N GLY A 170 -5.08 11.99 10.66
CA GLY A 170 -3.70 12.27 10.25
C GLY A 170 -2.64 11.83 11.25
N ASN A 171 -3.03 11.22 12.37
CA ASN A 171 -2.09 10.57 13.28
C ASN A 171 -1.50 9.33 12.63
N LEU A 172 -0.32 8.92 13.06
CA LEU A 172 0.40 7.80 12.47
C LEU A 172 0.84 6.81 13.54
N MET A 173 0.98 5.58 13.11
CA MET A 173 1.60 4.53 13.90
C MET A 173 2.57 3.74 13.02
N ILE A 174 3.70 3.37 13.59
CA ILE A 174 4.67 2.48 12.98
C ILE A 174 4.85 1.27 13.90
N THR A 175 4.69 0.08 13.33
CA THR A 175 5.03 -1.17 13.99
C THR A 175 6.32 -1.72 13.37
N SER A 176 7.25 -2.17 14.20
CA SER A 176 8.49 -2.79 13.77
C SER A 176 8.83 -3.95 14.71
N GLY A 177 8.56 -5.16 14.27
CA GLY A 177 8.66 -6.34 15.13
C GLY A 177 7.70 -6.26 16.33
N ALA A 178 8.25 -6.23 17.55
CA ALA A 178 7.47 -6.09 18.79
C ALA A 178 7.24 -4.62 19.20
N ASP A 179 7.95 -3.70 18.60
CA ASP A 179 7.92 -2.28 18.97
C ASP A 179 6.82 -1.56 18.19
N THR A 180 6.15 -0.64 18.86
CA THR A 180 5.13 0.21 18.27
C THR A 180 5.40 1.66 18.67
N TYR A 181 5.32 2.55 17.70
CA TYR A 181 5.50 3.99 17.88
C TYR A 181 4.29 4.73 17.34
N VAL A 182 3.90 5.80 18.00
CA VAL A 182 2.78 6.65 17.57
C VAL A 182 3.25 8.09 17.43
N SER A 183 2.74 8.75 16.41
CA SER A 183 2.86 10.19 16.21
C SER A 183 1.46 10.82 16.21
N LEU A 184 1.27 11.85 17.02
CA LEU A 184 0.04 12.64 17.12
C LEU A 184 0.16 13.97 16.36
N ASP A 185 1.21 14.15 15.58
CA ASP A 185 1.53 15.38 14.88
C ASP A 185 2.02 15.14 13.44
N GLN A 186 1.44 14.14 12.80
CA GLN A 186 1.70 13.79 11.40
C GLN A 186 3.16 13.38 11.13
N GLY A 187 3.74 12.60 12.05
CA GLY A 187 5.09 12.06 11.90
C GLY A 187 6.23 12.99 12.26
N ARG A 188 5.94 14.13 12.92
CA ARG A 188 7.01 15.06 13.36
C ARG A 188 7.69 14.59 14.64
N ASN A 189 6.90 14.10 15.58
CA ASN A 189 7.42 13.54 16.83
C ASN A 189 6.81 12.16 17.07
N TRP A 190 7.59 11.29 17.69
CA TRP A 190 7.24 9.90 17.92
C TRP A 190 7.36 9.52 19.37
N GLN A 191 6.43 8.71 19.86
CA GLN A 191 6.43 8.19 21.21
C GLN A 191 6.32 6.66 21.14
N PRO A 192 7.16 5.92 21.91
CA PRO A 192 7.00 4.49 22.01
C PRO A 192 5.69 4.18 22.73
N VAL A 193 4.99 3.17 22.21
CA VAL A 193 3.79 2.65 22.85
C VAL A 193 4.19 1.49 23.72
N GLY A 194 3.97 1.61 25.02
CA GLY A 194 4.21 0.50 25.93
C GLY A 194 3.37 -0.72 25.58
N ALA A 195 3.88 -1.91 25.89
CA ALA A 195 3.19 -3.19 25.63
C ALA A 195 1.88 -3.38 26.44
N GLY A 196 1.36 -2.33 27.07
CA GLY A 196 0.09 -2.35 27.77
C GLY A 196 -1.07 -2.57 26.83
N SER A 197 -1.58 -3.80 26.75
CA SER A 197 -2.90 -4.07 26.23
C SER A 197 -3.92 -3.37 27.10
N GLY A 198 -4.78 -2.53 26.49
CA GLY A 198 -5.99 -2.10 27.18
C GLY A 198 -6.73 -3.34 27.67
N ALA A 199 -6.95 -3.42 28.98
CA ALA A 199 -7.61 -4.55 29.56
C ALA A 199 -9.12 -4.47 29.25
N GLY A 200 -9.66 -5.48 28.54
CA GLY A 200 -11.10 -5.62 28.33
C GLY A 200 -11.56 -5.36 26.91
N ARG A 201 -12.87 -5.47 26.74
CA ARG A 201 -13.56 -5.19 25.48
C ARG A 201 -13.98 -3.73 25.42
N VAL A 202 -13.76 -3.09 24.30
CA VAL A 202 -14.09 -1.69 24.07
C VAL A 202 -14.86 -1.52 22.76
N PRO A 203 -15.88 -0.66 22.72
CA PRO A 203 -16.53 -0.31 21.46
C PRO A 203 -15.59 0.56 20.64
N ALA A 204 -15.47 0.29 19.35
CA ALA A 204 -14.78 1.17 18.43
C ALA A 204 -15.64 2.40 18.11
N THR A 205 -15.01 3.56 18.04
CA THR A 205 -15.62 4.85 17.72
C THR A 205 -15.17 5.37 16.36
N ALA A 206 -15.68 6.51 15.92
CA ALA A 206 -15.22 7.13 14.67
C ALA A 206 -13.73 7.49 14.78
N GLY A 207 -12.95 7.14 13.77
CA GLY A 207 -11.50 7.34 13.76
C GLY A 207 -10.68 6.18 14.34
N ASP A 208 -11.31 5.23 15.06
CA ASP A 208 -10.63 4.02 15.50
C ASP A 208 -10.41 3.07 14.33
N LEU A 209 -9.37 2.26 14.42
CA LEU A 209 -9.07 1.16 13.49
C LEU A 209 -9.31 -0.18 14.17
N LEU A 210 -9.74 -1.17 13.36
CA LEU A 210 -9.74 -2.56 13.78
C LEU A 210 -8.47 -3.25 13.24
N ARG A 211 -7.78 -3.98 14.09
CA ARG A 211 -6.51 -4.65 13.75
C ARG A 211 -6.49 -6.06 14.33
N ALA A 212 -5.68 -6.90 13.73
CA ALA A 212 -5.37 -8.19 14.30
C ALA A 212 -4.51 -8.00 15.56
N GLY A 213 -4.93 -8.60 16.67
CA GLY A 213 -4.11 -8.68 17.87
C GLY A 213 -2.88 -9.56 17.68
N PRO A 214 -1.92 -9.52 18.62
CA PRO A 214 -0.77 -10.40 18.58
C PRO A 214 -1.19 -11.85 18.75
N GLY A 215 -0.52 -12.77 18.05
CA GLY A 215 -0.82 -14.18 18.16
C GLY A 215 -0.14 -15.01 17.08
N GLY A 216 -0.65 -16.22 16.91
CA GLY A 216 -0.25 -17.12 15.86
C GLY A 216 -0.85 -16.72 14.50
N ARG A 217 -0.94 -17.69 13.62
CA ARG A 217 -1.47 -17.47 12.29
C ARG A 217 -2.99 -17.19 12.27
N CYS A 218 -3.74 -17.86 13.15
CA CYS A 218 -5.19 -17.73 13.32
C CYS A 218 -5.54 -17.72 14.81
N GLY A 219 -6.81 -17.51 15.13
CA GLY A 219 -7.28 -17.31 16.50
C GLY A 219 -6.89 -15.93 17.05
N LEU A 220 -6.67 -14.97 16.16
CA LEU A 220 -6.32 -13.61 16.52
C LEU A 220 -7.53 -12.89 17.09
N ALA A 221 -7.33 -12.11 18.16
CA ALA A 221 -8.35 -11.18 18.60
C ALA A 221 -8.46 -10.02 17.61
N VAL A 222 -9.67 -9.50 17.42
CA VAL A 222 -9.85 -8.21 16.75
C VAL A 222 -9.69 -7.13 17.81
N GLU A 223 -8.70 -6.28 17.64
CA GLU A 223 -8.38 -5.18 18.57
C GLU A 223 -8.83 -3.83 18.02
N VAL A 224 -9.22 -2.95 18.93
CA VAL A 224 -9.53 -1.55 18.64
C VAL A 224 -8.26 -0.73 18.88
N TRP A 225 -7.84 0.00 17.87
CA TRP A 225 -6.69 0.88 17.92
C TRP A 225 -7.12 2.33 17.75
N ARG A 226 -6.61 3.20 18.62
CA ARG A 226 -6.90 4.64 18.63
C ARG A 226 -5.61 5.44 18.46
N PRO A 227 -5.67 6.61 17.84
CA PRO A 227 -4.48 7.45 17.66
C PRO A 227 -3.76 7.75 18.97
N ALA A 228 -4.51 8.14 20.00
CA ALA A 228 -3.95 8.52 21.30
C ALA A 228 -3.73 7.33 22.26
N LEU A 229 -4.28 6.16 21.94
CA LEU A 229 -4.20 4.95 22.76
C LEU A 229 -4.16 3.72 21.85
N PRO A 230 -3.02 3.47 21.17
CA PRO A 230 -2.85 2.26 20.39
C PRO A 230 -3.13 1.04 21.28
N ARG A 231 -3.92 0.08 20.79
CA ARG A 231 -4.47 -1.02 21.57
C ARG A 231 -5.37 -0.57 22.73
N ALA A 232 -6.50 0.06 22.38
CA ALA A 232 -7.51 0.42 23.35
C ALA A 232 -8.12 -0.83 24.05
N GLY A 233 -8.15 -1.97 23.37
CA GLY A 233 -8.65 -3.25 23.89
C GLY A 233 -9.19 -4.13 22.78
N ALA A 234 -9.72 -5.30 23.13
CA ALA A 234 -10.44 -6.15 22.20
C ALA A 234 -11.72 -5.46 21.71
N ALA A 235 -12.17 -5.78 20.50
CA ALA A 235 -13.44 -5.30 19.97
C ALA A 235 -14.61 -5.72 20.89
N ALA A 236 -15.72 -4.98 20.83
CA ALA A 236 -16.88 -5.20 21.68
C ALA A 236 -17.41 -6.64 21.60
N THR A 237 -17.39 -7.22 20.41
CA THR A 237 -17.73 -8.62 20.16
C THR A 237 -16.69 -9.26 19.23
N ASP A 238 -16.55 -10.57 19.30
CA ASP A 238 -15.74 -11.33 18.37
C ASP A 238 -16.59 -11.79 17.17
N PRO A 239 -16.01 -11.84 15.96
CA PRO A 239 -16.62 -12.53 14.85
C PRO A 239 -16.66 -14.03 15.14
N ASP A 240 -17.73 -14.72 14.67
CA ASP A 240 -17.92 -16.15 14.84
C ASP A 240 -17.07 -16.95 13.83
N LEU A 241 -15.74 -16.79 13.95
CA LEU A 241 -14.71 -17.51 13.19
C LEU A 241 -13.33 -17.36 13.88
N ASP A 242 -12.42 -18.28 13.58
CA ASP A 242 -11.01 -18.12 13.96
C ASP A 242 -10.36 -17.11 13.03
N VAL A 243 -10.16 -15.89 13.52
CA VAL A 243 -9.60 -14.77 12.72
C VAL A 243 -8.15 -15.06 12.35
N CYS A 244 -7.83 -14.95 11.06
CA CYS A 244 -6.47 -15.10 10.54
C CYS A 244 -5.99 -13.80 9.83
N TRP A 245 -6.92 -12.90 9.51
CA TRP A 245 -6.64 -11.65 8.80
C TRP A 245 -7.72 -10.60 9.15
N VAL A 246 -7.30 -9.36 9.24
CA VAL A 246 -8.16 -8.19 9.43
C VAL A 246 -7.82 -7.17 8.35
N ALA A 247 -8.83 -6.61 7.69
CA ALA A 247 -8.63 -5.59 6.68
C ALA A 247 -7.84 -4.40 7.22
N PRO A 248 -6.89 -3.83 6.46
CA PRO A 248 -6.08 -2.71 6.91
C PRO A 248 -6.89 -1.43 7.13
N ALA A 249 -8.01 -1.28 6.42
CA ALA A 249 -8.92 -0.13 6.55
C ALA A 249 -10.37 -0.54 6.32
N ALA A 250 -11.29 0.24 6.86
CA ALA A 250 -12.71 0.13 6.51
C ALA A 250 -12.92 0.51 5.03
N THR A 251 -13.97 -0.01 4.44
CA THR A 251 -14.43 0.42 3.12
C THR A 251 -15.13 1.78 3.20
N ALA A 252 -15.35 2.43 2.06
CA ALA A 252 -15.98 3.75 2.00
C ALA A 252 -17.40 3.79 2.63
N ASP A 253 -18.11 2.65 2.66
CA ASP A 253 -19.40 2.47 3.32
C ASP A 253 -19.27 2.11 4.83
N GLY A 254 -18.05 2.15 5.37
CA GLY A 254 -17.76 1.86 6.76
C GLY A 254 -17.74 0.37 7.12
N ALA A 255 -17.83 -0.53 6.13
CA ALA A 255 -17.70 -1.96 6.36
C ALA A 255 -16.27 -2.33 6.73
N TRP A 256 -16.11 -3.16 7.76
CA TRP A 256 -14.83 -3.72 8.15
C TRP A 256 -14.85 -5.23 8.00
N TRP A 257 -13.84 -5.78 7.34
CA TRP A 257 -13.78 -7.17 7.01
C TRP A 257 -12.71 -7.91 7.81
N VAL A 258 -13.01 -9.14 8.13
CA VAL A 258 -12.04 -10.11 8.66
C VAL A 258 -12.18 -11.42 7.91
N GLY A 259 -11.08 -12.13 7.76
CA GLY A 259 -11.03 -13.46 7.16
C GLY A 259 -10.42 -14.47 8.10
N GLY A 260 -10.82 -15.72 7.95
CA GLY A 260 -10.33 -16.77 8.81
C GLY A 260 -10.95 -18.13 8.48
N THR A 261 -11.18 -18.95 9.51
CA THR A 261 -11.73 -20.29 9.37
C THR A 261 -12.93 -20.52 10.31
N ARG A 262 -13.90 -21.27 9.84
CA ARG A 262 -15.05 -21.72 10.61
C ARG A 262 -15.43 -23.12 10.17
N ASP A 263 -15.69 -24.02 11.10
CA ASP A 263 -16.16 -25.40 10.84
C ASP A 263 -15.33 -26.14 9.77
N GLY A 264 -13.99 -25.90 9.74
CA GLY A 264 -13.08 -26.56 8.81
C GLY A 264 -13.06 -25.98 7.40
N ASN A 265 -13.71 -24.84 7.15
CA ASN A 265 -13.70 -24.11 5.88
C ASN A 265 -13.11 -22.69 6.05
N ALA A 266 -12.69 -22.08 4.95
CA ALA A 266 -12.46 -20.64 4.93
C ALA A 266 -13.77 -19.91 5.23
N ALA A 267 -13.68 -18.81 5.96
CA ALA A 267 -14.83 -17.99 6.31
C ALA A 267 -14.44 -16.51 6.32
N VAL A 268 -15.44 -15.66 6.17
CA VAL A 268 -15.29 -14.20 6.23
C VAL A 268 -16.34 -13.63 7.17
N ALA A 269 -16.02 -12.54 7.83
CA ALA A 269 -17.02 -11.79 8.56
C ALA A 269 -16.93 -10.29 8.27
N VAL A 270 -18.07 -9.62 8.36
CA VAL A 270 -18.18 -8.17 8.15
C VAL A 270 -18.94 -7.53 9.30
N THR A 271 -18.44 -6.38 9.74
CA THR A 271 -19.14 -5.45 10.62
C THR A 271 -19.39 -4.14 9.91
N ARG A 272 -20.52 -3.49 10.15
CA ARG A 272 -20.83 -2.13 9.70
C ARG A 272 -21.10 -1.17 10.87
N ASP A 273 -20.96 -1.67 12.08
CA ASP A 273 -21.13 -0.95 13.34
C ASP A 273 -19.87 -1.05 14.22
N ARG A 274 -18.71 -1.07 13.55
CA ARG A 274 -17.38 -1.00 14.19
C ARG A 274 -17.13 -2.12 15.21
N GLY A 275 -17.48 -3.34 14.84
CA GLY A 275 -17.21 -4.50 15.67
C GLY A 275 -18.20 -4.74 16.80
N THR A 276 -19.38 -4.10 16.76
CA THR A 276 -20.46 -4.38 17.71
C THR A 276 -21.23 -5.63 17.31
N HIS A 277 -21.51 -5.78 16.02
CA HIS A 277 -22.12 -7.00 15.45
C HIS A 277 -21.33 -7.46 14.24
N TRP A 278 -21.22 -8.78 14.10
CA TRP A 278 -20.54 -9.42 12.98
C TRP A 278 -21.52 -10.33 12.24
N ARG A 279 -21.41 -10.29 10.92
CA ARG A 279 -22.07 -11.28 10.07
C ARG A 279 -21.01 -12.17 9.48
N THR A 280 -21.03 -13.45 9.81
CA THR A 280 -20.10 -14.47 9.32
C THR A 280 -20.72 -15.28 8.19
N VAL A 281 -19.92 -15.55 7.14
CA VAL A 281 -20.29 -16.38 5.99
C VAL A 281 -19.14 -17.35 5.72
N GLU A 282 -19.48 -18.64 5.64
CA GLU A 282 -18.54 -19.67 5.20
C GLU A 282 -18.35 -19.65 3.69
N LEU A 283 -17.14 -19.99 3.25
CA LEU A 283 -16.76 -20.15 1.86
C LEU A 283 -16.66 -21.65 1.54
N PRO A 284 -17.71 -22.26 1.00
CA PRO A 284 -17.81 -23.71 0.93
C PRO A 284 -16.78 -24.33 -0.02
N GLY A 285 -16.34 -25.55 0.33
CA GLY A 285 -15.45 -26.35 -0.49
C GLY A 285 -14.00 -25.85 -0.56
N THR A 286 -13.56 -25.07 0.44
CA THR A 286 -12.20 -24.59 0.54
C THR A 286 -11.32 -25.43 1.46
N GLY A 287 -11.90 -26.11 2.44
CA GLY A 287 -11.15 -26.66 3.57
C GLY A 287 -10.49 -25.56 4.40
N VAL A 288 -9.62 -25.95 5.32
CA VAL A 288 -8.82 -25.00 6.12
C VAL A 288 -7.67 -24.47 5.25
N PRO A 289 -7.66 -23.18 4.90
CA PRO A 289 -6.60 -22.62 4.05
C PRO A 289 -5.29 -22.55 4.80
N ALA A 290 -4.20 -22.81 4.10
CA ALA A 290 -2.86 -22.67 4.63
C ALA A 290 -2.38 -21.21 4.65
N GLY A 291 -3.07 -20.26 4.01
CA GLY A 291 -2.81 -18.83 3.95
C GLY A 291 -3.97 -17.98 4.46
N PRO A 292 -3.89 -16.67 4.33
CA PRO A 292 -4.95 -15.76 4.72
C PRO A 292 -6.18 -15.89 3.81
N VAL A 293 -7.32 -15.48 4.35
CA VAL A 293 -8.53 -15.19 3.58
C VAL A 293 -8.69 -13.68 3.57
N GLU A 294 -8.39 -13.07 2.44
CA GLU A 294 -8.43 -11.59 2.29
C GLU A 294 -9.75 -11.16 1.66
N VAL A 295 -10.32 -10.08 2.14
CA VAL A 295 -11.59 -9.55 1.64
C VAL A 295 -11.45 -8.08 1.27
N THR A 296 -11.92 -7.77 0.07
CA THR A 296 -12.04 -6.38 -0.39
C THR A 296 -13.47 -6.12 -0.85
N SER A 297 -13.94 -4.89 -0.72
CA SER A 297 -15.27 -4.53 -1.21
C SER A 297 -15.37 -3.09 -1.70
N LEU A 298 -16.33 -2.88 -2.60
CA LEU A 298 -16.73 -1.56 -3.09
C LEU A 298 -18.26 -1.55 -3.26
N GLY A 299 -18.95 -0.80 -2.42
CA GLY A 299 -20.41 -0.81 -2.35
C GLY A 299 -20.97 -2.20 -2.00
N SER A 300 -21.88 -2.73 -2.83
CA SER A 300 -22.43 -4.07 -2.64
C SER A 300 -21.53 -5.20 -3.15
N GLN A 301 -20.49 -4.88 -3.92
CA GLN A 301 -19.58 -5.89 -4.46
C GLN A 301 -18.51 -6.23 -3.43
N ALA A 302 -18.33 -7.50 -3.12
CA ALA A 302 -17.23 -7.96 -2.27
C ALA A 302 -16.55 -9.18 -2.90
N TYR A 303 -15.25 -9.27 -2.69
CA TYR A 303 -14.42 -10.38 -3.17
C TYR A 303 -13.66 -10.96 -2.00
N ALA A 304 -13.76 -12.28 -1.82
CA ALA A 304 -12.97 -13.01 -0.85
C ALA A 304 -11.96 -13.90 -1.57
N THR A 305 -10.70 -13.72 -1.28
CA THR A 305 -9.59 -14.45 -1.88
C THR A 305 -9.01 -15.42 -0.85
N VAL A 306 -9.07 -16.69 -1.12
CA VAL A 306 -8.47 -17.73 -0.29
C VAL A 306 -7.07 -18.01 -0.83
N LEU A 307 -6.06 -17.84 0.01
CA LEU A 307 -4.67 -17.98 -0.35
C LEU A 307 -4.01 -19.19 0.36
N ASP A 308 -2.94 -19.72 -0.23
CA ASP A 308 -2.04 -20.64 0.46
C ASP A 308 -0.94 -19.87 1.23
N ALA A 309 0.00 -20.61 1.83
CA ALA A 309 1.09 -20.03 2.60
C ALA A 309 2.04 -19.17 1.75
N ASP A 310 2.14 -19.46 0.45
CA ASP A 310 2.96 -18.73 -0.52
C ASP A 310 2.16 -17.63 -1.25
N ARG A 311 0.97 -17.28 -0.73
CA ARG A 311 0.02 -16.32 -1.32
C ARG A 311 -0.49 -16.70 -2.71
N ARG A 312 -0.50 -17.99 -3.06
CA ARG A 312 -1.13 -18.48 -4.29
C ARG A 312 -2.64 -18.50 -4.11
N VAL A 313 -3.35 -18.14 -5.17
CA VAL A 313 -4.81 -18.11 -5.17
C VAL A 313 -5.36 -19.53 -5.25
N LEU A 314 -5.95 -20.02 -4.16
CA LEU A 314 -6.65 -21.32 -4.10
C LEU A 314 -8.09 -21.20 -4.57
N ALA A 315 -8.76 -20.10 -4.21
CA ALA A 315 -10.12 -19.83 -4.62
C ALA A 315 -10.41 -18.32 -4.56
N LEU A 316 -11.34 -17.89 -5.40
CA LEU A 316 -11.91 -16.55 -5.37
C LEU A 316 -13.44 -16.66 -5.31
N PHE A 317 -14.03 -15.87 -4.45
CA PHE A 317 -15.47 -15.78 -4.25
C PHE A 317 -15.91 -14.35 -4.50
N HIS A 318 -17.12 -14.20 -5.01
CA HIS A 318 -17.76 -12.91 -5.23
C HIS A 318 -19.11 -12.85 -4.52
N SER A 319 -19.39 -11.70 -3.95
CA SER A 319 -20.67 -11.30 -3.39
C SER A 319 -21.17 -10.06 -4.14
N GLY A 320 -22.44 -10.05 -4.53
CA GLY A 320 -23.11 -8.88 -5.10
C GLY A 320 -24.09 -8.22 -4.13
N ASP A 321 -24.19 -8.71 -2.90
CA ASP A 321 -25.17 -8.34 -1.88
C ASP A 321 -24.55 -7.77 -0.59
N GLY A 322 -23.32 -7.25 -0.71
CA GLY A 322 -22.60 -6.65 0.41
C GLY A 322 -22.10 -7.67 1.43
N GLY A 323 -21.78 -8.89 0.98
CA GLY A 323 -21.25 -9.95 1.82
C GLY A 323 -22.32 -10.76 2.55
N GLN A 324 -23.57 -10.72 2.10
CA GLN A 324 -24.61 -11.57 2.67
C GLN A 324 -24.48 -13.03 2.20
N SER A 325 -24.03 -13.20 0.96
CA SER A 325 -23.70 -14.49 0.39
C SER A 325 -22.49 -14.40 -0.52
N PHE A 326 -21.78 -15.50 -0.70
CA PHE A 326 -20.63 -15.59 -1.60
C PHE A 326 -20.78 -16.76 -2.55
N SER A 327 -20.48 -16.52 -3.82
CA SER A 327 -20.43 -17.55 -4.86
C SER A 327 -19.00 -17.72 -5.33
N ARG A 328 -18.53 -18.97 -5.42
CA ARG A 328 -17.20 -19.26 -5.95
C ARG A 328 -17.14 -18.93 -7.42
N THR A 329 -16.25 -18.02 -7.80
CA THR A 329 -16.04 -17.61 -9.18
C THR A 329 -14.87 -18.34 -9.81
N ARG A 330 -13.88 -18.73 -8.98
CA ARG A 330 -12.67 -19.38 -9.45
C ARG A 330 -12.13 -20.36 -8.42
N SER A 331 -11.63 -21.47 -8.92
CA SER A 331 -10.84 -22.45 -8.19
C SER A 331 -9.54 -22.65 -8.95
N GLY A 332 -8.51 -21.86 -8.67
CA GLY A 332 -7.18 -21.99 -9.24
C GLY A 332 -7.11 -22.31 -10.75
N GLY A 333 -6.00 -22.10 -11.39
CA GLY A 333 -5.81 -22.48 -12.80
C GLY A 333 -4.72 -21.66 -13.47
N PRO A 334 -4.16 -22.12 -14.61
CA PRO A 334 -2.96 -21.53 -15.22
C PRO A 334 -3.16 -20.13 -15.82
N ALA A 335 -4.38 -19.70 -16.06
CA ALA A 335 -4.67 -18.41 -16.69
C ALA A 335 -4.88 -17.24 -15.69
N ALA A 336 -4.68 -17.46 -14.37
CA ALA A 336 -4.72 -16.44 -13.35
C ALA A 336 -3.34 -16.05 -12.91
N PRO A 337 -3.17 -14.86 -12.25
CA PRO A 337 -1.99 -14.66 -11.44
C PRO A 337 -1.89 -15.81 -10.45
N GLN A 338 -0.76 -16.49 -10.43
CA GLN A 338 -0.59 -17.67 -9.57
C GLN A 338 -0.56 -17.30 -8.08
N GLY A 339 -0.07 -16.08 -7.78
CA GLY A 339 -0.07 -15.52 -6.45
C GLY A 339 -0.36 -14.01 -6.51
N LEU A 340 -0.81 -13.46 -5.41
CA LEU A 340 -1.11 -12.03 -5.28
C LEU A 340 -0.02 -11.29 -4.51
N SER A 341 0.34 -10.13 -5.02
CA SER A 341 1.22 -9.17 -4.37
C SER A 341 0.39 -8.00 -3.83
N GLY A 342 -0.27 -8.24 -2.70
CA GLY A 342 -1.20 -7.30 -2.07
C GLY A 342 -2.67 -7.74 -2.21
N GLU A 343 -3.57 -6.79 -2.09
CA GLU A 343 -5.02 -7.01 -2.06
C GLU A 343 -5.64 -6.80 -3.45
N PRO A 344 -6.70 -7.55 -3.80
CA PRO A 344 -7.53 -7.23 -4.95
C PRO A 344 -8.20 -5.87 -4.82
N VAL A 345 -8.34 -5.14 -5.92
CA VAL A 345 -8.95 -3.81 -5.98
C VAL A 345 -10.20 -3.89 -6.86
N PRO A 346 -11.41 -3.84 -6.26
CA PRO A 346 -12.63 -3.72 -7.04
C PRO A 346 -12.72 -2.33 -7.65
N LEU A 347 -13.09 -2.27 -8.95
CA LEU A 347 -13.24 -1.03 -9.69
C LEU A 347 -14.71 -0.63 -9.76
N LEU A 348 -14.97 0.68 -9.90
CA LEU A 348 -16.33 1.22 -9.99
C LEU A 348 -17.12 0.69 -11.21
N ASP A 349 -16.43 0.28 -12.27
CA ASP A 349 -17.04 -0.32 -13.47
C ASP A 349 -17.30 -1.83 -13.36
N GLY A 350 -17.10 -2.41 -12.17
CA GLY A 350 -17.35 -3.82 -11.86
C GLY A 350 -16.20 -4.76 -12.20
N ARG A 351 -15.08 -4.26 -12.72
CA ARG A 351 -13.85 -5.04 -12.91
C ARG A 351 -13.13 -5.27 -11.60
N LEU A 352 -12.22 -6.22 -11.59
CA LEU A 352 -11.32 -6.50 -10.48
C LEU A 352 -9.87 -6.39 -10.94
N LEU A 353 -9.10 -5.52 -10.29
CA LEU A 353 -7.67 -5.35 -10.51
C LEU A 353 -6.88 -6.10 -9.45
N VAL A 354 -5.84 -6.80 -9.86
CA VAL A 354 -4.90 -7.47 -8.94
C VAL A 354 -3.46 -7.29 -9.42
N ALA A 355 -2.52 -7.35 -8.49
CA ALA A 355 -1.10 -7.46 -8.79
C ALA A 355 -0.66 -8.91 -8.58
N GLY A 356 0.01 -9.50 -9.56
CA GLY A 356 0.59 -10.83 -9.45
C GLY A 356 1.97 -10.82 -8.79
N THR A 357 2.36 -11.94 -8.19
CA THR A 357 3.73 -12.13 -7.66
C THR A 357 4.79 -12.10 -8.77
N ASP A 358 4.38 -12.25 -10.03
CA ASP A 358 5.20 -12.05 -11.22
C ASP A 358 5.39 -10.56 -11.60
N ARG A 359 4.88 -9.65 -10.75
CA ARG A 359 5.02 -8.19 -10.86
C ARG A 359 4.23 -7.54 -12.00
N TYR A 360 3.18 -8.20 -12.48
CA TYR A 360 2.27 -7.63 -13.47
C TYR A 360 0.90 -7.33 -12.88
N PHE A 361 0.23 -6.34 -13.46
CA PHE A 361 -1.18 -6.12 -13.21
C PHE A 361 -2.03 -7.09 -14.03
N TYR A 362 -3.12 -7.55 -13.43
CA TYR A 362 -4.14 -8.37 -14.07
C TYR A 362 -5.51 -7.77 -13.83
N VAL A 363 -6.38 -7.86 -14.81
CA VAL A 363 -7.76 -7.35 -14.75
C VAL A 363 -8.72 -8.47 -15.08
N SER A 364 -9.77 -8.59 -14.28
CA SER A 364 -10.94 -9.43 -14.55
C SER A 364 -12.15 -8.56 -14.86
N ALA A 365 -12.89 -8.89 -15.93
CA ALA A 365 -14.14 -8.24 -16.29
C ALA A 365 -15.36 -9.09 -15.92
N ASP A 366 -15.18 -10.30 -15.37
CA ASP A 366 -16.20 -11.29 -15.09
C ASP A 366 -16.19 -11.73 -13.62
N ARG A 367 -16.00 -10.76 -12.73
CA ARG A 367 -16.02 -10.95 -11.26
C ARG A 367 -14.97 -11.94 -10.76
N GLY A 368 -13.81 -11.97 -11.40
CA GLY A 368 -12.70 -12.84 -11.00
C GLY A 368 -12.76 -14.25 -11.58
N ALA A 369 -13.67 -14.57 -12.50
CA ALA A 369 -13.71 -15.88 -13.13
C ALA A 369 -12.54 -16.08 -14.09
N THR A 370 -12.20 -15.05 -14.88
CA THR A 370 -11.00 -15.03 -15.72
C THR A 370 -10.21 -13.74 -15.53
N PHE A 371 -8.92 -13.81 -15.80
CA PHE A 371 -8.03 -12.66 -15.72
C PHE A 371 -7.26 -12.49 -17.02
N SER A 372 -7.07 -11.25 -17.41
CA SER A 372 -6.16 -10.86 -18.49
C SER A 372 -5.00 -10.07 -17.88
N ARG A 373 -3.78 -10.41 -18.26
CA ARG A 373 -2.62 -9.60 -17.95
C ARG A 373 -2.77 -8.26 -18.64
N ALA A 374 -2.56 -7.18 -17.90
CA ALA A 374 -2.52 -5.84 -18.45
C ALA A 374 -1.21 -5.67 -19.23
N GLU A 375 -1.23 -6.01 -20.53
CA GLU A 375 -0.12 -5.83 -21.43
C GLU A 375 0.02 -4.37 -21.82
N GLY A 376 1.25 -3.86 -21.86
CA GLY A 376 1.52 -2.47 -22.22
C GLY A 376 2.70 -1.91 -21.45
N SER A 377 2.77 -0.58 -21.37
CA SER A 377 3.86 0.15 -20.71
C SER A 377 3.67 0.34 -19.20
N LEU A 378 2.72 -0.36 -18.55
CA LEU A 378 2.55 -0.27 -17.10
C LEU A 378 3.84 -0.69 -16.39
N PRO A 379 4.27 0.05 -15.37
CA PRO A 379 5.44 -0.32 -14.61
C PRO A 379 5.23 -1.60 -13.82
N VAL A 380 6.32 -2.25 -13.44
CA VAL A 380 6.25 -3.43 -12.58
C VAL A 380 5.73 -3.05 -11.19
N VAL A 381 4.86 -3.88 -10.65
CA VAL A 381 4.24 -3.65 -9.33
C VAL A 381 4.74 -4.69 -8.33
N GLY A 382 5.25 -4.20 -7.20
CA GLY A 382 5.68 -5.05 -6.09
C GLY A 382 4.60 -5.24 -5.05
N ARG A 383 3.71 -4.25 -4.87
CA ARG A 383 2.56 -4.33 -3.96
C ARG A 383 1.41 -3.47 -4.47
N LEU A 384 0.21 -3.98 -4.30
CA LEU A 384 -1.05 -3.28 -4.52
C LEU A 384 -1.89 -3.43 -3.26
N THR A 385 -2.25 -2.34 -2.61
CA THR A 385 -2.98 -2.40 -1.34
C THR A 385 -3.96 -1.23 -1.18
N ARG A 386 -4.92 -1.41 -0.28
CA ARG A 386 -5.83 -0.34 0.14
C ARG A 386 -5.13 0.53 1.19
N THR A 387 -5.50 1.81 1.19
CA THR A 387 -5.17 2.80 2.22
C THR A 387 -6.45 3.40 2.78
N GLY A 388 -6.34 4.28 3.75
CA GLY A 388 -7.49 5.00 4.31
C GLY A 388 -8.29 5.80 3.27
N ALA A 389 -7.64 6.25 2.19
CA ALA A 389 -8.23 7.15 1.19
C ALA A 389 -8.36 6.57 -0.23
N GLY A 390 -8.00 5.32 -0.44
CA GLY A 390 -8.02 4.71 -1.76
C GLY A 390 -7.05 3.55 -1.88
N TYR A 391 -6.24 3.56 -2.92
CA TYR A 391 -5.32 2.47 -3.24
C TYR A 391 -3.94 2.98 -3.58
N VAL A 392 -2.92 2.22 -3.23
CA VAL A 392 -1.52 2.47 -3.62
C VAL A 392 -0.95 1.25 -4.32
N ALA A 393 -0.12 1.52 -5.33
CA ALA A 393 0.68 0.52 -6.00
C ALA A 393 2.13 0.99 -6.02
N TYR A 394 3.07 0.13 -5.66
CA TYR A 394 4.48 0.50 -5.60
C TYR A 394 5.41 -0.68 -5.80
N ASP A 395 6.65 -0.39 -6.14
CA ASP A 395 7.70 -1.38 -6.29
C ASP A 395 8.50 -1.52 -4.99
N LEU A 396 8.53 -2.72 -4.44
CA LEU A 396 9.31 -3.08 -3.25
C LEU A 396 10.80 -3.31 -3.56
N PHE A 397 11.21 -3.33 -4.84
CA PHE A 397 12.51 -3.84 -5.25
C PHE A 397 13.46 -2.77 -5.79
N GLY A 398 13.21 -1.50 -5.49
CA GLY A 398 14.21 -0.44 -5.68
C GLY A 398 14.05 0.42 -6.92
N SER A 399 12.97 0.31 -7.71
CA SER A 399 12.74 1.22 -8.84
C SER A 399 12.31 2.63 -8.42
N GLY A 400 11.98 2.83 -7.14
CA GLY A 400 11.47 4.11 -6.62
C GLY A 400 10.13 4.52 -7.23
N TRP A 401 9.36 3.56 -7.78
CA TRP A 401 8.07 3.82 -8.38
C TRP A 401 6.95 3.58 -7.36
N ALA A 402 6.02 4.54 -7.29
CA ALA A 402 4.76 4.39 -6.59
C ALA A 402 3.68 5.21 -7.29
N ALA A 403 2.42 4.81 -7.09
CA ALA A 403 1.24 5.53 -7.58
C ALA A 403 0.09 5.42 -6.57
N TYR A 404 -0.75 6.43 -6.56
CA TYR A 404 -1.97 6.50 -5.78
C TYR A 404 -3.18 6.56 -6.71
N SER A 405 -4.28 5.95 -6.29
CA SER A 405 -5.58 6.02 -6.97
C SER A 405 -6.71 6.06 -5.94
N ALA A 406 -7.68 6.96 -6.16
CA ALA A 406 -8.89 7.00 -5.36
C ALA A 406 -9.95 5.96 -5.81
N ASP A 407 -9.90 5.53 -7.07
CA ASP A 407 -10.91 4.68 -7.72
C ASP A 407 -10.40 3.33 -8.24
N GLY A 408 -9.08 3.11 -8.18
CA GLY A 408 -8.41 1.91 -8.69
C GLY A 408 -8.25 1.86 -10.21
N ALA A 409 -8.87 2.75 -10.97
CA ALA A 409 -8.78 2.80 -12.43
C ALA A 409 -7.83 3.90 -12.92
N THR A 410 -7.92 5.07 -12.31
CA THR A 410 -7.06 6.22 -12.64
C THR A 410 -6.02 6.40 -11.55
N TRP A 411 -4.75 6.26 -11.94
CA TRP A 411 -3.61 6.31 -11.04
C TRP A 411 -2.76 7.54 -11.30
N ARG A 412 -2.33 8.19 -10.24
CA ARG A 412 -1.37 9.27 -10.27
C ARG A 412 -0.02 8.75 -9.79
N LYS A 413 1.00 8.84 -10.64
CA LYS A 413 2.36 8.52 -10.23
C LYS A 413 2.83 9.53 -9.19
N LEU A 414 3.41 9.03 -8.10
CA LEU A 414 3.97 9.85 -7.04
C LEU A 414 5.39 10.29 -7.40
N GLN A 415 5.74 11.54 -7.08
CA GLN A 415 7.06 12.12 -7.35
C GLN A 415 8.03 11.78 -6.20
N ILE A 416 8.54 10.56 -6.21
CA ILE A 416 9.41 10.06 -5.12
C ILE A 416 10.89 10.25 -5.46
N ASN A 417 11.27 10.14 -6.75
CA ASN A 417 12.65 10.25 -7.26
C ASN A 417 12.69 11.07 -8.55
#